data_16416e08d0c8ba5740da1985bd6df61b
#
_entry.id   16416e08d0c8ba5740da1985bd6df61b
#
_cell.length_a   1.000
_cell.length_b   1.000
_cell.length_c   1.000
_cell.angle_alpha   90.00
_cell.angle_beta   90.00
_cell.angle_gamma   90.00
#
_symmetry.space_group_name_H-M   'P 1'
#
loop_
_entity.id
_entity.type
_entity.pdbx_description
1 polymer ?
#
loop_
_entity_poly.entity_id
_entity_poly.type
_entity_poly.pdbx_seq_one_letter_code
_entity_poly.pdbx_strand_id
1 'polypeptide(L)'
;MDGDIIFPVVVKPVDNAGGRGMSICRNREELSEGIAKAMQFSDASTPEIEEFVEGLEVFVYYIVRNGVPTFSMASEIATMRDSERGMPYHVANRFPSHQIERIRRECDEAFVRLIRSLGIQNGYIGLQCFVTDDRVMVHDPTFRIDGANDHEVAKMITGVSDVEFYIAHALTGTFGTQEDAGKLHYRSDWPIFIQVGSILGPGIIGEFSGLDDVANIDGVYEVEQVRRVGDEMKLATSTLSQIGAQIKLQAPDSQTLRVRLQEVFDAISVKDVNGADMVVPLNLDELAFGKTQDK
;
A
#
# COMPACT_ATOMS: atom_id res chain seq x y z
N MET A 1 3.18 -1.30 -34.23
CA MET A 1 3.42 -2.38 -33.26
C MET A 1 2.51 -3.56 -33.64
N ASP A 2 3.05 -4.52 -34.38
CA ASP A 2 2.32 -5.71 -34.84
C ASP A 2 2.71 -6.94 -33.99
N GLY A 3 2.77 -6.76 -32.68
CA GLY A 3 2.87 -7.87 -31.74
C GLY A 3 1.47 -8.24 -31.22
N ASP A 4 1.23 -9.53 -31.03
CA ASP A 4 0.00 -10.00 -30.39
C ASP A 4 -0.03 -9.52 -28.94
N ILE A 5 -0.86 -8.52 -28.65
CA ILE A 5 -1.12 -8.06 -27.28
C ILE A 5 -2.02 -9.08 -26.62
N ILE A 6 -1.54 -9.63 -25.49
CA ILE A 6 -2.33 -10.54 -24.66
C ILE A 6 -3.11 -9.68 -23.65
N PHE A 7 -4.43 -9.71 -23.76
CA PHE A 7 -5.33 -9.01 -22.84
C PHE A 7 -5.69 -9.87 -21.61
N PRO A 8 -5.99 -9.23 -20.46
CA PRO A 8 -6.06 -7.79 -20.24
C PRO A 8 -4.69 -7.14 -20.07
N VAL A 9 -4.63 -5.83 -20.36
CA VAL A 9 -3.45 -4.98 -20.12
C VAL A 9 -3.81 -3.77 -19.25
N VAL A 10 -2.83 -3.20 -18.58
CA VAL A 10 -2.94 -1.91 -17.89
C VAL A 10 -2.34 -0.83 -18.78
N VAL A 11 -3.04 0.29 -18.91
CA VAL A 11 -2.52 1.50 -19.55
C VAL A 11 -2.47 2.60 -18.50
N LYS A 12 -1.32 3.24 -18.34
CA LYS A 12 -1.11 4.33 -17.37
C LYS A 12 -0.23 5.43 -17.96
N PRO A 13 -0.35 6.70 -17.47
CA PRO A 13 0.62 7.74 -17.78
C PRO A 13 1.98 7.41 -17.16
N VAL A 14 3.10 7.70 -17.85
CA VAL A 14 4.46 7.46 -17.33
C VAL A 14 4.88 8.42 -16.21
N ASP A 15 4.16 9.54 -16.03
CA ASP A 15 4.53 10.67 -15.17
C ASP A 15 3.42 11.08 -14.20
N ASN A 16 2.50 10.18 -13.89
CA ASN A 16 1.43 10.42 -12.93
C ASN A 16 1.41 9.34 -11.83
N ALA A 17 0.68 9.59 -10.76
CA ALA A 17 0.60 8.71 -9.58
C ALA A 17 -0.83 8.56 -9.05
N GLY A 18 -1.04 7.57 -8.15
CA GLY A 18 -2.33 7.34 -7.47
C GLY A 18 -3.45 6.84 -8.40
N GLY A 19 -3.09 6.13 -9.46
CA GLY A 19 -4.05 5.55 -10.43
C GLY A 19 -4.72 6.55 -11.36
N ARG A 20 -4.30 7.84 -11.34
CA ARG A 20 -4.88 8.87 -12.21
C ARG A 20 -4.51 8.61 -13.66
N GLY A 21 -5.53 8.56 -14.53
CA GLY A 21 -5.35 8.28 -15.96
C GLY A 21 -5.16 6.80 -16.29
N MET A 22 -5.12 5.90 -15.29
CA MET A 22 -4.98 4.47 -15.48
C MET A 22 -6.27 3.83 -16.00
N SER A 23 -6.13 2.77 -16.79
CA SER A 23 -7.23 1.94 -17.31
C SER A 23 -6.80 0.49 -17.40
N ILE A 24 -7.73 -0.43 -17.10
CA ILE A 24 -7.57 -1.86 -17.38
C ILE A 24 -8.32 -2.12 -18.68
N CYS A 25 -7.61 -2.57 -19.71
CA CYS A 25 -8.14 -2.77 -21.07
C CYS A 25 -8.20 -4.26 -21.39
N ARG A 26 -9.38 -4.75 -21.79
CA ARG A 26 -9.66 -6.17 -22.06
C ARG A 26 -9.70 -6.51 -23.55
N ASN A 27 -9.66 -5.48 -24.39
CA ASN A 27 -9.70 -5.61 -25.84
C ASN A 27 -9.06 -4.37 -26.51
N ARG A 28 -8.95 -4.39 -27.85
CA ARG A 28 -8.30 -3.31 -28.64
C ARG A 28 -9.07 -1.98 -28.59
N GLU A 29 -10.37 -1.99 -28.44
CA GLU A 29 -11.20 -0.80 -28.34
C GLU A 29 -10.94 -0.08 -27.00
N GLU A 30 -11.05 -0.81 -25.88
CA GLU A 30 -10.70 -0.31 -24.54
C GLU A 30 -9.21 0.17 -24.48
N LEU A 31 -8.29 -0.52 -25.17
CA LEU A 31 -6.90 -0.11 -25.26
C LEU A 31 -6.75 1.25 -25.91
N SER A 32 -7.46 1.50 -27.01
CA SER A 32 -7.40 2.79 -27.72
C SER A 32 -7.94 3.93 -26.85
N GLU A 33 -9.02 3.69 -26.13
CA GLU A 33 -9.60 4.66 -25.17
C GLU A 33 -8.66 4.87 -23.97
N GLY A 34 -8.07 3.79 -23.43
CA GLY A 34 -7.11 3.84 -22.32
C GLY A 34 -5.86 4.65 -22.68
N ILE A 35 -5.32 4.47 -23.89
CA ILE A 35 -4.18 5.25 -24.40
C ILE A 35 -4.57 6.73 -24.48
N ALA A 36 -5.71 7.05 -25.08
CA ALA A 36 -6.15 8.44 -25.22
C ALA A 36 -6.34 9.10 -23.85
N LYS A 37 -6.91 8.36 -22.87
CA LYS A 37 -7.06 8.83 -21.50
C LYS A 37 -5.70 9.03 -20.83
N ALA A 38 -4.80 8.06 -20.88
CA ALA A 38 -3.46 8.17 -20.27
C ALA A 38 -2.68 9.39 -20.79
N MET A 39 -2.73 9.63 -22.10
CA MET A 39 -2.09 10.80 -22.71
C MET A 39 -2.65 12.14 -22.22
N GLN A 40 -3.94 12.22 -21.85
CA GLN A 40 -4.54 13.44 -21.30
C GLN A 40 -4.07 13.71 -19.85
N PHE A 41 -3.64 12.69 -19.14
CA PHE A 41 -3.15 12.77 -17.77
C PHE A 41 -1.62 12.79 -17.67
N SER A 42 -0.91 12.78 -18.78
CA SER A 42 0.55 12.81 -18.87
C SER A 42 1.05 14.11 -19.44
N ASP A 43 1.95 14.80 -18.74
CA ASP A 43 2.64 15.99 -19.24
C ASP A 43 3.56 15.63 -20.41
N ALA A 44 4.16 14.43 -20.37
CA ALA A 44 4.97 13.89 -21.47
C ALA A 44 4.14 13.35 -22.64
N SER A 45 2.81 13.29 -22.51
CA SER A 45 1.88 12.66 -23.48
C SER A 45 2.30 11.26 -23.89
N THR A 46 2.87 10.50 -22.94
CA THR A 46 3.41 9.15 -23.16
C THR A 46 2.66 8.15 -22.29
N PRO A 47 1.98 7.16 -22.87
CA PRO A 47 1.36 6.06 -22.13
C PRO A 47 2.38 4.92 -21.94
N GLU A 48 2.23 4.20 -20.85
CA GLU A 48 2.85 2.91 -20.59
C GLU A 48 1.77 1.82 -20.67
N ILE A 49 2.12 0.69 -21.28
CA ILE A 49 1.23 -0.47 -21.43
C ILE A 49 1.94 -1.66 -20.79
N GLU A 50 1.30 -2.25 -19.80
CA GLU A 50 1.83 -3.37 -19.03
C GLU A 50 0.88 -4.56 -19.07
N GLU A 51 1.40 -5.76 -18.80
CA GLU A 51 0.60 -6.93 -18.48
C GLU A 51 -0.29 -6.63 -17.27
N PHE A 52 -1.57 -6.95 -17.34
CA PHE A 52 -2.42 -6.94 -16.16
C PHE A 52 -2.14 -8.18 -15.33
N VAL A 53 -1.65 -7.96 -14.12
CA VAL A 53 -1.32 -9.04 -13.18
C VAL A 53 -2.35 -9.07 -12.06
N GLU A 54 -2.96 -10.23 -11.87
CA GLU A 54 -3.82 -10.50 -10.74
C GLU A 54 -3.00 -11.17 -9.63
N GLY A 55 -2.63 -10.41 -8.61
CA GLY A 55 -1.75 -10.85 -7.53
C GLY A 55 -1.88 -10.00 -6.28
N LEU A 56 -1.26 -10.46 -5.20
CA LEU A 56 -1.09 -9.66 -3.99
C LEU A 56 -0.08 -8.55 -4.26
N GLU A 57 -0.45 -7.33 -4.00
CA GLU A 57 0.46 -6.19 -4.10
C GLU A 57 1.29 -6.08 -2.82
N VAL A 58 2.61 -6.09 -2.98
CA VAL A 58 3.59 -6.04 -1.87
C VAL A 58 4.60 -4.96 -2.16
N PHE A 59 4.91 -4.17 -1.16
CA PHE A 59 5.99 -3.19 -1.22
C PHE A 59 7.20 -3.74 -0.46
N VAL A 60 8.33 -3.90 -1.16
CA VAL A 60 9.57 -4.45 -0.60
C VAL A 60 10.60 -3.34 -0.43
N TYR A 61 11.17 -3.23 0.76
CA TYR A 61 12.02 -2.11 1.13
C TYR A 61 13.46 -2.50 1.35
N TYR A 62 14.36 -1.71 0.79
CA TYR A 62 15.79 -1.80 0.98
C TYR A 62 16.38 -0.47 1.45
N ILE A 63 17.29 -0.56 2.41
CA ILE A 63 18.19 0.54 2.76
C ILE A 63 19.52 0.30 2.09
N VAL A 64 19.98 1.27 1.31
CA VAL A 64 21.30 1.25 0.69
C VAL A 64 22.22 2.16 1.48
N ARG A 65 23.34 1.61 1.96
CA ARG A 65 24.36 2.36 2.66
C ARG A 65 25.73 2.04 2.08
N ASN A 66 26.44 3.08 1.61
CA ASN A 66 27.74 2.95 0.93
C ASN A 66 27.72 1.89 -0.20
N GLY A 67 26.66 1.88 -1.00
CA GLY A 67 26.46 0.93 -2.10
C GLY A 67 26.07 -0.49 -1.67
N VAL A 68 25.79 -0.73 -0.38
CA VAL A 68 25.38 -2.04 0.14
C VAL A 68 23.88 -2.02 0.42
N PRO A 69 23.04 -2.70 -0.39
CA PRO A 69 21.63 -2.87 -0.11
C PRO A 69 21.42 -3.83 1.06
N THR A 70 20.53 -3.46 1.97
CA THR A 70 20.07 -4.31 3.09
C THR A 70 18.57 -4.42 3.01
N PHE A 71 18.02 -5.62 2.93
CA PHE A 71 16.60 -5.88 3.01
C PHE A 71 16.07 -5.36 4.36
N SER A 72 15.09 -4.49 4.32
CA SER A 72 14.51 -3.90 5.52
C SER A 72 13.24 -4.63 5.90
N MET A 73 12.19 -4.47 5.12
CA MET A 73 10.89 -5.07 5.39
C MET A 73 10.10 -5.28 4.09
N ALA A 74 8.93 -5.89 4.20
CA ALA A 74 7.93 -5.88 3.16
C ALA A 74 6.55 -5.66 3.78
N SER A 75 5.78 -4.74 3.20
CA SER A 75 4.37 -4.55 3.52
C SER A 75 3.49 -5.15 2.45
N GLU A 76 2.25 -5.42 2.79
CA GLU A 76 1.27 -5.83 1.79
C GLU A 76 0.11 -4.85 1.74
N ILE A 77 -0.32 -4.56 0.53
CA ILE A 77 -1.39 -3.64 0.22
C ILE A 77 -2.66 -4.45 0.02
N ALA A 78 -3.61 -4.32 0.93
CA ALA A 78 -4.93 -4.87 0.74
C ALA A 78 -5.77 -3.91 -0.11
N THR A 79 -6.36 -4.44 -1.17
CA THR A 79 -7.24 -3.71 -2.07
C THR A 79 -8.60 -4.36 -2.13
N MET A 80 -9.65 -3.56 -2.24
CA MET A 80 -11.00 -4.02 -2.52
C MET A 80 -11.40 -3.62 -3.94
N ARG A 81 -12.11 -4.49 -4.65
CA ARG A 81 -12.68 -4.20 -5.96
C ARG A 81 -14.20 -4.04 -5.82
N ASP A 82 -14.68 -2.94 -6.33
CA ASP A 82 -16.10 -2.74 -6.55
C ASP A 82 -16.45 -3.16 -7.98
N SER A 83 -17.46 -4.01 -8.13
CA SER A 83 -17.92 -4.52 -9.43
C SER A 83 -18.39 -3.41 -10.38
N GLU A 84 -18.83 -2.29 -9.84
CA GLU A 84 -19.31 -1.14 -10.63
C GLU A 84 -18.18 -0.25 -11.13
N ARG A 85 -17.02 -0.28 -10.48
CA ARG A 85 -15.90 0.66 -10.74
C ARG A 85 -14.75 0.07 -11.52
N GLY A 86 -14.58 -1.22 -11.49
CA GLY A 86 -13.53 -1.93 -12.22
C GLY A 86 -12.08 -1.67 -11.72
N MET A 87 -11.84 -0.62 -10.92
CA MET A 87 -10.54 -0.27 -10.36
C MET A 87 -10.46 -0.67 -8.89
N PRO A 88 -9.37 -1.33 -8.47
CA PRO A 88 -9.16 -1.62 -7.06
C PRO A 88 -8.89 -0.32 -6.29
N TYR A 89 -9.37 -0.25 -5.05
CA TYR A 89 -9.02 0.81 -4.12
C TYR A 89 -8.39 0.24 -2.85
N HIS A 90 -7.43 0.99 -2.35
CA HIS A 90 -6.63 0.64 -1.19
C HIS A 90 -7.48 0.69 0.07
N VAL A 91 -7.44 -0.36 0.87
CA VAL A 91 -8.18 -0.45 2.13
C VAL A 91 -7.27 -0.58 3.34
N ALA A 92 -6.11 -1.23 3.20
CA ALA A 92 -5.16 -1.39 4.29
C ALA A 92 -3.73 -1.61 3.82
N ASN A 93 -2.76 -1.25 4.68
CA ASN A 93 -1.36 -1.67 4.63
C ASN A 93 -1.06 -2.54 5.85
N ARG A 94 -0.51 -3.73 5.65
CA ARG A 94 -0.12 -4.66 6.69
C ARG A 94 1.39 -4.88 6.70
N PHE A 95 1.99 -4.84 7.89
CA PHE A 95 3.41 -5.10 8.17
C PHE A 95 3.58 -6.17 9.24
N PRO A 96 4.48 -7.12 9.05
CA PRO A 96 5.09 -7.49 7.78
C PRO A 96 4.09 -8.17 6.85
N SER A 97 4.41 -8.23 5.55
CA SER A 97 3.65 -9.01 4.58
C SER A 97 3.67 -10.50 4.93
N HIS A 98 2.57 -11.22 4.68
CA HIS A 98 2.53 -12.69 4.77
C HIS A 98 3.52 -13.37 3.80
N GLN A 99 3.93 -12.68 2.73
CA GLN A 99 4.81 -13.20 1.69
C GLN A 99 6.29 -12.87 1.94
N ILE A 100 6.63 -12.19 3.06
CA ILE A 100 7.99 -11.65 3.28
C ILE A 100 9.08 -12.73 3.22
N GLU A 101 8.86 -13.90 3.82
CA GLU A 101 9.85 -14.98 3.83
C GLU A 101 10.02 -15.62 2.44
N ARG A 102 8.93 -15.73 1.67
CA ARG A 102 8.98 -16.19 0.28
C ARG A 102 9.76 -15.21 -0.59
N ILE A 103 9.45 -13.92 -0.49
CA ILE A 103 10.13 -12.87 -1.26
C ILE A 103 11.61 -12.86 -0.96
N ARG A 104 12.00 -12.93 0.31
CA ARG A 104 13.41 -13.01 0.70
C ARG A 104 14.09 -14.21 0.08
N ARG A 105 13.50 -15.39 0.20
CA ARG A 105 14.09 -16.63 -0.32
C ARG A 105 14.22 -16.62 -1.84
N GLU A 106 13.23 -16.10 -2.57
CA GLU A 106 13.14 -16.24 -4.03
C GLU A 106 13.71 -15.04 -4.78
N CYS A 107 13.66 -13.83 -4.20
CA CYS A 107 13.91 -12.60 -4.94
C CYS A 107 15.07 -11.75 -4.40
N ASP A 108 15.49 -11.90 -3.13
CA ASP A 108 16.45 -10.99 -2.49
C ASP A 108 17.75 -10.82 -3.31
N GLU A 109 18.32 -11.92 -3.78
CA GLU A 109 19.54 -11.87 -4.60
C GLU A 109 19.34 -11.09 -5.93
N ALA A 110 18.20 -11.27 -6.59
CA ALA A 110 17.88 -10.56 -7.83
C ALA A 110 17.65 -9.06 -7.57
N PHE A 111 16.96 -8.73 -6.49
CA PHE A 111 16.71 -7.35 -6.09
C PHE A 111 17.99 -6.64 -5.69
N VAL A 112 18.86 -7.29 -4.92
CA VAL A 112 20.19 -6.76 -4.57
C VAL A 112 21.04 -6.49 -5.84
N ARG A 113 21.03 -7.41 -6.83
CA ARG A 113 21.71 -7.19 -8.12
C ARG A 113 21.14 -5.98 -8.85
N LEU A 114 19.82 -5.86 -8.93
CA LEU A 114 19.14 -4.72 -9.55
C LEU A 114 19.57 -3.42 -8.86
N ILE A 115 19.45 -3.33 -7.55
CA ILE A 115 19.75 -2.12 -6.78
C ILE A 115 21.22 -1.71 -6.97
N ARG A 116 22.14 -2.66 -6.93
CA ARG A 116 23.57 -2.40 -7.17
C ARG A 116 23.84 -1.88 -8.57
N SER A 117 23.10 -2.36 -9.58
CA SER A 117 23.26 -1.91 -10.98
C SER A 117 22.84 -0.45 -11.18
N LEU A 118 21.99 0.09 -10.30
CA LEU A 118 21.58 1.49 -10.31
C LEU A 118 22.66 2.44 -9.74
N GLY A 119 23.72 1.91 -9.14
CA GLY A 119 24.84 2.71 -8.61
C GLY A 119 24.49 3.55 -7.39
N ILE A 120 23.36 3.28 -6.72
CA ILE A 120 22.91 4.02 -5.54
C ILE A 120 23.89 3.80 -4.40
N GLN A 121 24.36 4.89 -3.80
CA GLN A 121 25.29 4.83 -2.68
C GLN A 121 24.57 4.86 -1.33
N ASN A 122 23.60 5.76 -1.16
CA ASN A 122 22.85 5.90 0.08
C ASN A 122 21.40 6.24 -0.25
N GLY A 123 20.47 5.63 0.46
CA GLY A 123 19.06 5.93 0.31
C GLY A 123 18.15 4.75 0.60
N TYR A 124 16.88 4.99 0.43
CA TYR A 124 15.79 4.05 0.62
C TYR A 124 15.19 3.69 -0.74
N ILE A 125 15.11 2.42 -1.04
CA ILE A 125 14.50 1.90 -2.24
C ILE A 125 13.28 1.06 -1.87
N GLY A 126 12.15 1.39 -2.48
CA GLY A 126 10.95 0.57 -2.47
C GLY A 126 10.76 -0.10 -3.83
N LEU A 127 10.43 -1.39 -3.82
CA LEU A 127 10.07 -2.15 -4.99
C LEU A 127 8.62 -2.60 -4.83
N GLN A 128 7.70 -1.98 -5.56
CA GLN A 128 6.31 -2.40 -5.59
C GLN A 128 6.19 -3.62 -6.49
N CYS A 129 5.64 -4.70 -5.94
CA CYS A 129 5.63 -6.00 -6.58
C CYS A 129 4.23 -6.59 -6.59
N PHE A 130 3.90 -7.35 -7.64
CA PHE A 130 2.80 -8.31 -7.60
C PHE A 130 3.36 -9.69 -7.25
N VAL A 131 2.75 -10.34 -6.27
CA VAL A 131 3.04 -11.71 -5.85
C VAL A 131 1.89 -12.60 -6.28
N THR A 132 2.17 -13.53 -7.18
CA THR A 132 1.23 -14.57 -7.63
C THR A 132 1.70 -15.92 -7.09
N ASP A 133 1.01 -17.00 -7.38
CA ASP A 133 1.40 -18.34 -6.91
C ASP A 133 2.75 -18.78 -7.49
N ASP A 134 3.07 -18.37 -8.71
CA ASP A 134 4.22 -18.84 -9.48
C ASP A 134 5.39 -17.82 -9.55
N ARG A 135 5.13 -16.52 -9.35
CA ARG A 135 6.17 -15.50 -9.54
C ARG A 135 5.97 -14.25 -8.68
N VAL A 136 7.07 -13.50 -8.53
CA VAL A 136 7.09 -12.14 -7.97
C VAL A 136 7.57 -11.20 -9.06
N MET A 137 6.80 -10.15 -9.33
CA MET A 137 7.10 -9.20 -10.41
C MET A 137 7.17 -7.79 -9.87
N VAL A 138 8.27 -7.09 -10.12
CA VAL A 138 8.39 -5.65 -9.85
C VAL A 138 7.66 -4.89 -10.94
N HIS A 139 6.79 -3.95 -10.55
CA HIS A 139 6.09 -3.08 -11.50
C HIS A 139 6.34 -1.58 -11.28
N ASP A 140 6.73 -1.18 -10.05
CA ASP A 140 7.02 0.23 -9.77
C ASP A 140 8.17 0.35 -8.74
N PRO A 141 9.42 0.57 -9.21
CA PRO A 141 10.53 0.88 -8.32
C PRO A 141 10.52 2.36 -7.94
N THR A 142 10.75 2.66 -6.66
CA THR A 142 10.81 4.04 -6.15
C THR A 142 12.09 4.27 -5.35
N PHE A 143 12.72 5.43 -5.54
CA PHE A 143 13.88 5.87 -4.78
C PHE A 143 13.53 7.09 -3.94
N ARG A 144 12.73 6.88 -2.92
CA ARG A 144 12.28 7.89 -1.95
C ARG A 144 11.68 7.21 -0.72
N ILE A 145 11.56 7.95 0.37
CA ILE A 145 10.66 7.56 1.47
C ILE A 145 9.22 7.57 0.91
N ASP A 146 8.44 6.57 1.22
CA ASP A 146 7.06 6.51 0.78
C ASP A 146 6.13 7.42 1.62
N GLY A 147 4.87 7.50 1.18
CA GLY A 147 3.86 8.28 1.88
C GLY A 147 2.94 7.45 2.80
N ALA A 148 3.24 6.16 2.97
CA ALA A 148 2.41 5.26 3.78
C ALA A 148 2.80 5.23 5.27
N ASN A 149 3.75 6.08 5.68
CA ASN A 149 4.28 6.14 7.05
C ASN A 149 5.00 4.88 7.54
N ASP A 150 5.53 4.07 6.62
CA ASP A 150 6.27 2.84 6.92
C ASP A 150 7.49 3.11 7.82
N HIS A 151 8.07 4.30 7.71
CA HIS A 151 9.14 4.79 8.59
C HIS A 151 8.72 4.91 10.05
N GLU A 152 7.46 5.21 10.35
CA GLU A 152 6.95 5.23 11.73
C GLU A 152 6.89 3.81 12.29
N VAL A 153 6.38 2.84 11.50
CA VAL A 153 6.35 1.42 11.87
C VAL A 153 7.77 0.92 12.12
N ALA A 154 8.72 1.22 11.22
CA ALA A 154 10.12 0.87 11.38
C ALA A 154 10.69 1.44 12.69
N LYS A 155 10.44 2.71 13.01
CA LYS A 155 10.88 3.35 14.25
C LYS A 155 10.25 2.73 15.50
N MET A 156 8.97 2.39 15.47
CA MET A 156 8.28 1.74 16.60
C MET A 156 8.88 0.36 16.92
N ILE A 157 9.21 -0.42 15.89
CA ILE A 157 9.75 -1.77 16.05
C ILE A 157 11.21 -1.75 16.44
N THR A 158 12.02 -0.90 15.80
CA THR A 158 13.49 -0.99 15.82
C THR A 158 14.17 0.12 16.63
N GLY A 159 13.42 1.19 16.93
CA GLY A 159 13.94 2.42 17.52
C GLY A 159 14.72 3.30 16.52
N VAL A 160 14.78 2.93 15.25
CA VAL A 160 15.52 3.62 14.19
C VAL A 160 14.57 4.10 13.11
N SER A 161 14.74 5.34 12.64
CA SER A 161 13.98 5.91 11.54
C SER A 161 14.87 6.13 10.31
N ASP A 162 14.44 5.65 9.16
CA ASP A 162 15.07 5.94 7.88
C ASP A 162 14.99 7.43 7.51
N VAL A 163 13.94 8.14 7.93
CA VAL A 163 13.83 9.61 7.81
C VAL A 163 15.00 10.29 8.54
N GLU A 164 15.35 9.82 9.75
CA GLU A 164 16.48 10.35 10.50
C GLU A 164 17.80 10.12 9.76
N PHE A 165 17.94 9.05 8.98
CA PHE A 165 19.11 8.82 8.13
C PHE A 165 19.25 9.88 7.05
N TYR A 166 18.15 10.26 6.39
CA TYR A 166 18.16 11.32 5.38
C TYR A 166 18.51 12.68 5.98
N ILE A 167 17.93 13.01 7.15
CA ILE A 167 18.23 14.26 7.86
C ILE A 167 19.71 14.29 8.28
N ALA A 168 20.21 13.21 8.89
CA ALA A 168 21.61 13.10 9.28
C ALA A 168 22.55 13.22 8.07
N HIS A 169 22.19 12.56 6.95
CA HIS A 169 22.97 12.65 5.72
C HIS A 169 23.04 14.07 5.15
N ALA A 170 21.92 14.76 5.13
CA ALA A 170 21.84 16.14 4.67
C ALA A 170 22.71 17.10 5.54
N LEU A 171 22.77 16.84 6.85
CA LEU A 171 23.49 17.69 7.79
C LEU A 171 24.99 17.34 7.92
N THR A 172 25.35 16.07 7.79
CA THR A 172 26.70 15.56 8.15
C THR A 172 27.40 14.82 7.02
N GLY A 173 26.70 14.49 5.93
CA GLY A 173 27.19 13.61 4.87
C GLY A 173 27.19 12.12 5.24
N THR A 174 26.72 11.75 6.43
CA THR A 174 26.70 10.35 6.90
C THR A 174 25.28 9.80 6.90
N PHE A 175 25.05 8.71 6.20
CA PHE A 175 23.74 8.03 6.09
C PHE A 175 23.64 6.89 7.11
N GLY A 176 23.26 7.23 8.34
CA GLY A 176 23.14 6.29 9.45
C GLY A 176 24.44 5.54 9.79
N THR A 177 24.37 4.60 10.71
CA THR A 177 25.48 3.67 11.02
C THR A 177 25.18 2.27 10.46
N GLN A 178 26.19 1.39 10.41
CA GLN A 178 25.98 -0.01 10.02
C GLN A 178 25.10 -0.76 11.06
N GLU A 179 25.25 -0.40 12.33
CA GLU A 179 24.42 -0.96 13.41
C GLU A 179 22.95 -0.58 13.22
N ASP A 180 22.66 0.69 12.92
CA ASP A 180 21.30 1.16 12.71
C ASP A 180 20.66 0.54 11.46
N ALA A 181 21.41 0.43 10.36
CA ALA A 181 20.94 -0.29 9.17
C ALA A 181 20.63 -1.76 9.45
N GLY A 182 21.43 -2.41 10.33
CA GLY A 182 21.19 -3.78 10.78
C GLY A 182 19.93 -3.93 11.63
N LYS A 183 19.55 -2.91 12.43
CA LYS A 183 18.31 -2.92 13.22
C LYS A 183 17.06 -2.86 12.34
N LEU A 184 17.15 -2.23 11.18
CA LEU A 184 16.04 -2.15 10.20
C LEU A 184 15.84 -3.42 9.38
N HIS A 185 16.70 -4.42 9.56
CA HIS A 185 16.54 -5.71 8.91
C HIS A 185 15.40 -6.52 9.54
N TYR A 186 14.44 -6.96 8.73
CA TYR A 186 13.28 -7.74 9.19
C TYR A 186 13.66 -8.96 10.04
N ARG A 187 12.88 -9.18 11.08
CA ARG A 187 12.93 -10.35 11.96
C ARG A 187 11.52 -10.95 12.10
N SER A 188 11.47 -12.27 12.17
CA SER A 188 10.21 -13.00 12.25
C SER A 188 9.45 -12.84 13.59
N ASP A 189 10.10 -12.27 14.61
CA ASP A 189 9.49 -11.94 15.91
C ASP A 189 8.87 -10.54 15.98
N TRP A 190 8.84 -9.80 14.88
CA TRP A 190 8.19 -8.50 14.84
C TRP A 190 6.66 -8.66 14.97
N PRO A 191 6.00 -7.78 15.76
CA PRO A 191 4.55 -7.74 15.82
C PRO A 191 3.95 -7.33 14.47
N ILE A 192 2.66 -7.59 14.31
CA ILE A 192 1.92 -7.16 13.13
C ILE A 192 1.43 -5.74 13.38
N PHE A 193 1.66 -4.88 12.39
CA PHE A 193 1.08 -3.55 12.30
C PHE A 193 0.15 -3.50 11.10
N ILE A 194 -0.97 -2.78 11.24
CA ILE A 194 -1.86 -2.52 10.12
C ILE A 194 -2.36 -1.08 10.19
N GLN A 195 -2.36 -0.43 9.03
CA GLN A 195 -3.08 0.79 8.79
C GLN A 195 -4.30 0.44 7.95
N VAL A 196 -5.50 0.65 8.47
CA VAL A 196 -6.75 0.31 7.78
C VAL A 196 -7.64 1.52 7.68
N GLY A 197 -8.30 1.68 6.52
CA GLY A 197 -9.28 2.73 6.26
C GLY A 197 -10.71 2.29 6.54
N SER A 198 -11.52 3.11 7.20
CA SER A 198 -12.96 2.98 7.11
C SER A 198 -13.40 3.46 5.72
N ILE A 199 -13.81 2.54 4.87
CA ILE A 199 -14.22 2.84 3.50
C ILE A 199 -15.69 3.27 3.51
N LEU A 200 -15.97 4.42 2.89
CA LEU A 200 -17.32 4.97 2.82
C LEU A 200 -17.91 4.86 1.42
N GLY A 201 -19.17 4.44 1.36
CA GLY A 201 -19.99 4.52 0.16
C GLY A 201 -20.32 5.98 -0.23
N PRO A 202 -20.94 6.20 -1.42
CA PRO A 202 -21.33 7.53 -1.88
C PRO A 202 -22.47 8.11 -1.03
N GLY A 203 -22.47 9.44 -0.84
CA GLY A 203 -23.48 10.16 -0.07
C GLY A 203 -22.91 11.40 0.62
N ILE A 204 -23.75 12.16 1.30
CA ILE A 204 -23.33 13.25 2.17
C ILE A 204 -23.31 12.75 3.60
N ILE A 205 -22.18 12.87 4.29
CA ILE A 205 -22.04 12.42 5.67
C ILE A 205 -22.94 13.25 6.58
N GLY A 206 -23.92 12.60 7.22
CA GLY A 206 -24.84 13.23 8.18
C GLY A 206 -24.41 13.00 9.63
N GLU A 207 -23.78 11.85 9.91
CA GLU A 207 -23.28 11.49 11.24
C GLU A 207 -21.97 10.69 11.09
N PHE A 208 -21.02 10.95 12.00
CA PHE A 208 -19.79 10.19 12.11
C PHE A 208 -19.45 10.05 13.61
N SER A 209 -19.46 8.81 14.12
CA SER A 209 -19.29 8.52 15.54
C SER A 209 -18.43 7.27 15.76
N GLY A 210 -18.02 7.03 17.02
CA GLY A 210 -17.27 5.86 17.47
C GLY A 210 -15.74 5.98 17.43
N LEU A 211 -15.17 7.07 16.89
CA LEU A 211 -13.71 7.19 16.80
C LEU A 211 -13.01 7.30 18.16
N ASP A 212 -13.68 7.91 19.17
CA ASP A 212 -13.15 7.96 20.53
C ASP A 212 -13.14 6.57 21.18
N ASP A 213 -14.13 5.72 20.89
CA ASP A 213 -14.16 4.33 21.34
C ASP A 213 -13.06 3.53 20.67
N VAL A 214 -12.85 3.69 19.37
CA VAL A 214 -11.77 3.07 18.60
C VAL A 214 -10.40 3.42 19.19
N ALA A 215 -10.19 4.67 19.59
CA ALA A 215 -8.92 5.10 20.19
C ALA A 215 -8.59 4.42 21.52
N ASN A 216 -9.60 3.83 22.19
CA ASN A 216 -9.44 3.09 23.44
C ASN A 216 -9.28 1.57 23.26
N ILE A 217 -9.38 1.05 22.03
CA ILE A 217 -9.16 -0.38 21.75
C ILE A 217 -7.68 -0.72 21.93
N ASP A 218 -7.39 -1.82 22.64
CA ASP A 218 -6.02 -2.26 22.87
C ASP A 218 -5.28 -2.48 21.56
N GLY A 219 -4.07 -1.93 21.46
CA GLY A 219 -3.22 -1.98 20.27
C GLY A 219 -3.48 -0.88 19.24
N VAL A 220 -4.58 -0.13 19.33
CA VAL A 220 -4.75 1.08 18.51
C VAL A 220 -3.82 2.17 19.05
N TYR A 221 -3.01 2.77 18.17
CA TYR A 221 -2.06 3.81 18.56
C TYR A 221 -2.29 5.14 17.82
N GLU A 222 -3.09 5.14 16.75
CA GLU A 222 -3.47 6.35 16.03
C GLU A 222 -4.83 6.18 15.36
N VAL A 223 -5.66 7.21 15.47
CA VAL A 223 -6.94 7.35 14.76
C VAL A 223 -6.97 8.72 14.11
N GLU A 224 -7.06 8.75 12.78
CA GLU A 224 -7.14 9.98 12.00
C GLU A 224 -8.51 10.07 11.31
N GLN A 225 -9.30 11.07 11.64
CA GLN A 225 -10.53 11.37 10.92
C GLN A 225 -10.21 12.14 9.64
N VAL A 226 -10.39 11.48 8.48
CA VAL A 226 -10.11 12.07 7.15
C VAL A 226 -11.30 12.86 6.62
N ARG A 227 -12.52 12.40 6.89
CA ARG A 227 -13.78 13.03 6.44
C ARG A 227 -14.61 13.50 7.61
N ARG A 228 -15.44 14.53 7.37
CA ARG A 228 -16.27 15.14 8.41
C ARG A 228 -17.73 15.16 8.00
N VAL A 229 -18.61 15.37 8.97
CA VAL A 229 -20.04 15.64 8.71
C VAL A 229 -20.18 16.80 7.74
N GLY A 230 -20.99 16.62 6.71
CA GLY A 230 -21.20 17.55 5.60
C GLY A 230 -20.34 17.28 4.36
N ASP A 231 -19.29 16.44 4.46
CA ASP A 231 -18.51 16.07 3.28
C ASP A 231 -19.33 15.18 2.33
N GLU A 232 -19.23 15.46 1.03
CA GLU A 232 -19.83 14.65 -0.02
C GLU A 232 -18.84 13.56 -0.46
N MET A 233 -19.23 12.30 -0.27
CA MET A 233 -18.52 11.13 -0.77
C MET A 233 -19.02 10.80 -2.16
N LYS A 234 -18.14 10.90 -3.16
CA LYS A 234 -18.44 10.53 -4.57
C LYS A 234 -17.85 9.16 -4.88
N LEU A 235 -18.37 8.53 -5.93
CA LEU A 235 -17.75 7.33 -6.47
C LEU A 235 -16.28 7.59 -6.78
N ALA A 236 -15.41 6.69 -6.32
CA ALA A 236 -13.97 6.89 -6.31
C ALA A 236 -13.38 7.25 -7.68
N THR A 237 -12.60 8.32 -7.69
CA THR A 237 -11.73 8.71 -8.81
C THR A 237 -10.25 8.37 -8.54
N SER A 238 -9.92 7.98 -7.29
CA SER A 238 -8.59 7.55 -6.86
C SER A 238 -8.70 6.51 -5.75
N THR A 239 -7.62 5.78 -5.51
CA THR A 239 -7.55 4.67 -4.56
C THR A 239 -7.75 5.08 -3.09
N LEU A 240 -7.57 6.34 -2.74
CA LEU A 240 -7.69 6.86 -1.36
C LEU A 240 -8.93 7.76 -1.14
N SER A 241 -9.73 8.02 -2.18
CA SER A 241 -10.79 9.04 -2.09
C SER A 241 -11.97 8.66 -1.19
N GLN A 242 -12.11 7.38 -0.81
CA GLN A 242 -13.23 6.87 -0.02
C GLN A 242 -12.93 6.59 1.44
N ILE A 243 -11.74 6.94 1.91
CA ILE A 243 -11.37 6.76 3.30
C ILE A 243 -12.08 7.82 4.15
N GLY A 244 -12.89 7.38 5.13
CA GLY A 244 -13.55 8.21 6.13
C GLY A 244 -12.65 8.51 7.31
N ALA A 245 -11.99 7.47 7.84
CA ALA A 245 -10.96 7.55 8.87
C ALA A 245 -9.85 6.55 8.56
N GLN A 246 -8.64 6.83 9.04
CA GLN A 246 -7.52 5.90 9.06
C GLN A 246 -7.25 5.46 10.50
N ILE A 247 -7.12 4.16 10.69
CA ILE A 247 -6.84 3.55 11.98
C ILE A 247 -5.51 2.80 11.86
N LYS A 248 -4.58 3.07 12.79
CA LYS A 248 -3.33 2.35 12.89
C LYS A 248 -3.33 1.54 14.18
N LEU A 249 -3.11 0.24 14.06
CA LEU A 249 -3.07 -0.66 15.21
C LEU A 249 -2.00 -1.73 15.07
N GLN A 250 -1.60 -2.31 16.19
CA GLN A 250 -0.65 -3.41 16.26
C GLN A 250 -1.26 -4.62 16.95
N ALA A 251 -0.73 -5.80 16.66
CA ALA A 251 -1.11 -7.04 17.32
C ALA A 251 0.08 -8.02 17.37
N PRO A 252 0.18 -8.88 18.39
CA PRO A 252 1.25 -9.87 18.48
C PRO A 252 1.14 -10.97 17.42
N ASP A 253 -0.07 -11.25 16.94
CA ASP A 253 -0.39 -12.31 15.99
C ASP A 253 -1.66 -12.00 15.19
N SER A 254 -1.89 -12.78 14.13
CA SER A 254 -3.04 -12.61 13.23
C SER A 254 -4.39 -12.84 13.91
N GLN A 255 -4.48 -13.74 14.92
CA GLN A 255 -5.72 -13.98 15.62
C GLN A 255 -6.12 -12.77 16.47
N THR A 256 -5.17 -12.20 17.20
CA THR A 256 -5.36 -10.97 17.98
C THR A 256 -5.69 -9.80 17.05
N LEU A 257 -4.99 -9.69 15.90
CA LEU A 257 -5.28 -8.67 14.89
C LEU A 257 -6.73 -8.77 14.40
N ARG A 258 -7.20 -9.99 14.09
CA ARG A 258 -8.59 -10.23 13.64
C ARG A 258 -9.63 -9.73 14.64
N VAL A 259 -9.40 -10.03 15.94
CA VAL A 259 -10.31 -9.58 17.02
C VAL A 259 -10.33 -8.05 17.11
N ARG A 260 -9.16 -7.42 17.15
CA ARG A 260 -9.06 -5.95 17.23
C ARG A 260 -9.68 -5.24 16.03
N LEU A 261 -9.49 -5.77 14.82
CA LEU A 261 -10.15 -5.25 13.62
C LEU A 261 -11.68 -5.34 13.75
N GLN A 262 -12.21 -6.43 14.30
CA GLN A 262 -13.66 -6.54 14.52
C GLN A 262 -14.14 -5.46 15.48
N GLU A 263 -13.46 -5.28 16.63
CA GLU A 263 -13.81 -4.26 17.63
C GLU A 263 -13.78 -2.85 17.01
N VAL A 264 -12.77 -2.54 16.18
CA VAL A 264 -12.66 -1.27 15.45
C VAL A 264 -13.87 -1.03 14.55
N PHE A 265 -14.22 -2.01 13.72
CA PHE A 265 -15.32 -1.84 12.75
C PHE A 265 -16.70 -1.93 13.39
N ASP A 266 -16.85 -2.60 14.52
CA ASP A 266 -18.09 -2.60 15.31
C ASP A 266 -18.33 -1.26 16.02
N ALA A 267 -17.26 -0.52 16.36
CA ALA A 267 -17.35 0.78 17.02
C ALA A 267 -17.63 1.94 16.04
N ILE A 268 -17.12 1.87 14.78
CA ILE A 268 -17.29 2.95 13.82
C ILE A 268 -18.71 2.96 13.24
N SER A 269 -19.36 4.13 13.32
CA SER A 269 -20.65 4.35 12.66
C SER A 269 -20.60 5.64 11.83
N VAL A 270 -20.91 5.52 10.52
CA VAL A 270 -21.04 6.67 9.61
C VAL A 270 -22.35 6.53 8.87
N LYS A 271 -23.20 7.55 8.97
CA LYS A 271 -24.51 7.59 8.31
C LYS A 271 -24.62 8.78 7.37
N ASP A 272 -25.35 8.61 6.28
CA ASP A 272 -25.67 9.73 5.40
C ASP A 272 -26.73 10.65 6.03
N VAL A 273 -27.03 11.76 5.34
CA VAL A 273 -28.05 12.74 5.77
C VAL A 273 -29.48 12.15 5.85
N ASN A 274 -29.72 10.96 5.32
CA ASN A 274 -30.99 10.23 5.36
C ASN A 274 -30.99 9.13 6.43
N GLY A 275 -29.86 8.90 7.12
CA GLY A 275 -29.69 7.88 8.15
C GLY A 275 -29.25 6.50 7.62
N ALA A 276 -28.92 6.36 6.33
CA ALA A 276 -28.39 5.12 5.78
C ALA A 276 -26.92 4.93 6.12
N ASP A 277 -26.51 3.68 6.41
CA ASP A 277 -25.12 3.34 6.67
C ASP A 277 -24.24 3.58 5.45
N MET A 278 -23.08 4.20 5.68
CA MET A 278 -22.10 4.51 4.65
C MET A 278 -20.85 3.61 4.73
N VAL A 279 -20.61 2.92 5.86
CA VAL A 279 -19.40 2.08 6.02
C VAL A 279 -19.52 0.83 5.14
N VAL A 280 -18.55 0.66 4.24
CA VAL A 280 -18.47 -0.52 3.38
C VAL A 280 -17.79 -1.64 4.16
N PRO A 281 -18.42 -2.83 4.30
CA PRO A 281 -17.82 -3.97 5.00
C PRO A 281 -16.52 -4.44 4.34
N LEU A 282 -15.50 -4.73 5.16
CA LEU A 282 -14.23 -5.30 4.72
C LEU A 282 -14.14 -6.77 5.10
N ASN A 283 -13.37 -7.54 4.32
CA ASN A 283 -13.02 -8.90 4.67
C ASN A 283 -11.90 -8.91 5.73
N LEU A 284 -12.27 -8.92 7.00
CA LEU A 284 -11.32 -8.84 8.12
C LEU A 284 -10.44 -10.08 8.24
N ASP A 285 -10.90 -11.24 7.77
CA ASP A 285 -10.09 -12.46 7.75
C ASP A 285 -8.96 -12.33 6.72
N GLU A 286 -9.25 -11.78 5.55
CA GLU A 286 -8.23 -11.49 4.54
C GLU A 286 -7.19 -10.48 5.06
N LEU A 287 -7.61 -9.44 5.76
CA LEU A 287 -6.71 -8.46 6.36
C LEU A 287 -5.81 -9.06 7.46
N ALA A 288 -6.35 -9.97 8.26
CA ALA A 288 -5.62 -10.57 9.38
C ALA A 288 -4.72 -11.74 8.95
N PHE A 289 -5.19 -12.60 8.06
CA PHE A 289 -4.53 -13.87 7.71
C PHE A 289 -3.97 -13.91 6.27
N GLY A 290 -4.20 -12.87 5.47
CA GLY A 290 -3.90 -12.84 4.05
C GLY A 290 -4.99 -13.52 3.21
N LYS A 291 -4.90 -13.38 1.90
CA LYS A 291 -5.83 -14.06 0.99
C LYS A 291 -5.71 -15.56 1.21
N THR A 292 -6.79 -16.19 1.62
CA THR A 292 -6.92 -17.64 1.52
C THR A 292 -6.99 -17.98 0.04
N GLN A 293 -6.07 -18.80 -0.43
CA GLN A 293 -6.19 -19.39 -1.77
C GLN A 293 -7.49 -20.21 -1.76
N ASP A 294 -8.50 -19.76 -2.47
CA ASP A 294 -9.64 -20.62 -2.81
C ASP A 294 -9.08 -21.78 -3.64
N LYS A 295 -9.15 -22.98 -3.06
CA LYS A 295 -8.75 -24.24 -3.71
C LYS A 295 -9.73 -24.63 -4.77
#